data_442b72d0ac3b4dfef4b2cdb90b3b853e
#
_entry.id   442b72d0ac3b4dfef4b2cdb90b3b853e
#
_cell.length_a   1.000
_cell.length_b   1.000
_cell.length_c   1.000
_cell.angle_alpha   90.00
_cell.angle_beta   90.00
_cell.angle_gamma   90.00
#
_symmetry.space_group_name_H-M   'P 1'
#
loop_
_entity.id
_entity.type
_entity.pdbx_description
1 polymer ?
#
loop_
_entity_poly.entity_id
_entity_poly.type
_entity_poly.pdbx_seq_one_letter_code
_entity_poly.pdbx_strand_id
1 'polypeptide(L)'
;MQYNFIVIEGNIGAGKTTLTTKIAEDYNAKIILEQFADNPFLPKFYKNQERYAFPLEMSFLADRYNQLKKELTNRDLFKTFTISDYYFIKSLIFAKSTLHDDEYKLYRDFFNIIYTSLPKPDIYVYLHKDVDVLLANIKKRGRDYEQEIEPEYLQKIQNAYFDFFKQENNFSILILDTNKINFVESEAD
;
A
#
# COMPACT_ATOMS: atom_id res chain seq x y z
N MET A 1 -25.58 2.50 -0.46
CA MET A 1 -24.41 3.38 -0.69
C MET A 1 -23.61 2.79 -1.85
N GLN A 2 -23.24 3.58 -2.83
CA GLN A 2 -22.44 3.10 -3.96
C GLN A 2 -21.02 3.69 -3.79
N TYR A 3 -20.03 2.82 -3.59
CA TYR A 3 -18.63 3.23 -3.55
C TYR A 3 -18.12 3.42 -4.98
N ASN A 4 -17.35 4.49 -5.23
CA ASN A 4 -16.74 4.76 -6.52
C ASN A 4 -15.24 4.44 -6.52
N PHE A 5 -14.58 4.61 -5.36
CA PHE A 5 -13.15 4.32 -5.21
C PHE A 5 -12.89 3.59 -3.89
N ILE A 6 -12.40 2.35 -4.02
CA ILE A 6 -12.07 1.45 -2.91
C ILE A 6 -10.56 1.23 -2.89
N VAL A 7 -9.97 1.26 -1.70
CA VAL A 7 -8.56 0.95 -1.50
C VAL A 7 -8.41 -0.29 -0.63
N ILE A 8 -7.60 -1.24 -1.07
CA ILE A 8 -7.18 -2.40 -0.30
C ILE A 8 -5.72 -2.19 0.11
N GLU A 9 -5.51 -2.02 1.39
CA GLU A 9 -4.18 -1.78 1.94
C GLU A 9 -3.79 -2.82 2.99
N GLY A 10 -2.55 -2.78 3.40
CA GLY A 10 -1.97 -3.71 4.36
C GLY A 10 -0.46 -3.79 4.22
N ASN A 11 0.17 -4.48 5.11
CA ASN A 11 1.62 -4.66 5.12
C ASN A 11 2.14 -5.47 3.90
N ILE A 12 3.44 -5.56 3.74
CA ILE A 12 4.09 -6.45 2.77
C ILE A 12 3.68 -7.89 3.10
N GLY A 13 3.23 -8.65 2.09
CA GLY A 13 2.78 -10.04 2.30
C GLY A 13 1.32 -10.20 2.75
N ALA A 14 0.53 -9.11 2.94
CA ALA A 14 -0.87 -9.19 3.39
C ALA A 14 -1.85 -9.78 2.36
N GLY A 15 -1.47 -9.91 1.09
CA GLY A 15 -2.33 -10.45 0.02
C GLY A 15 -3.16 -9.39 -0.72
N LYS A 16 -2.84 -8.11 -0.56
CA LYS A 16 -3.57 -6.98 -1.19
C LYS A 16 -3.88 -7.19 -2.66
N THR A 17 -2.85 -7.39 -3.47
CA THR A 17 -2.97 -7.53 -4.93
C THR A 17 -3.90 -8.68 -5.32
N THR A 18 -3.81 -9.81 -4.62
CA THR A 18 -4.67 -10.97 -4.88
C THR A 18 -6.14 -10.66 -4.61
N LEU A 19 -6.45 -10.08 -3.45
CA LEU A 19 -7.82 -9.70 -3.11
C LEU A 19 -8.36 -8.63 -4.06
N THR A 20 -7.56 -7.60 -4.35
CA THR A 20 -7.93 -6.53 -5.28
C THR A 20 -8.26 -7.07 -6.66
N THR A 21 -7.46 -8.03 -7.18
CA THR A 21 -7.69 -8.65 -8.49
C THR A 21 -8.98 -9.46 -8.49
N LYS A 22 -9.22 -10.31 -7.49
CA LYS A 22 -10.46 -11.08 -7.38
C LYS A 22 -11.69 -10.17 -7.35
N ILE A 23 -11.70 -9.17 -6.50
CA ILE A 23 -12.83 -8.22 -6.43
C ILE A 23 -13.03 -7.50 -7.77
N ALA A 24 -11.94 -7.09 -8.44
CA ALA A 24 -12.04 -6.40 -9.73
C ALA A 24 -12.64 -7.29 -10.83
N GLU A 25 -12.32 -8.58 -10.84
CA GLU A 25 -12.87 -9.56 -11.76
C GLU A 25 -14.36 -9.85 -11.48
N ASP A 26 -14.70 -10.15 -10.21
CA ASP A 26 -16.05 -10.54 -9.80
C ASP A 26 -17.07 -9.41 -9.97
N TYR A 27 -16.66 -8.17 -9.76
CA TYR A 27 -17.55 -7.00 -9.76
C TYR A 27 -17.32 -6.04 -10.94
N ASN A 28 -16.54 -6.44 -11.95
CA ASN A 28 -16.21 -5.62 -13.11
C ASN A 28 -15.67 -4.23 -12.73
N ALA A 29 -14.74 -4.17 -11.77
CA ALA A 29 -14.13 -2.91 -11.35
C ALA A 29 -12.92 -2.52 -12.22
N LYS A 30 -12.62 -1.21 -12.27
CA LYS A 30 -11.35 -0.71 -12.78
C LYS A 30 -10.27 -0.97 -11.73
N ILE A 31 -9.23 -1.70 -12.10
CA ILE A 31 -8.14 -2.07 -11.18
C ILE A 31 -6.95 -1.12 -11.32
N ILE A 32 -6.37 -0.72 -10.19
CA ILE A 32 -5.10 0.01 -10.11
C ILE A 32 -4.16 -0.80 -9.20
N LEU A 33 -3.09 -1.35 -9.77
CA LEU A 33 -2.06 -2.10 -9.04
C LEU A 33 -0.79 -1.27 -8.91
N GLU A 34 -0.16 -1.32 -7.73
CA GLU A 34 1.08 -0.63 -7.46
C GLU A 34 2.21 -1.11 -8.38
N GLN A 35 2.83 -0.18 -9.10
CA GLN A 35 3.98 -0.44 -9.96
C GLN A 35 5.26 -0.20 -9.17
N PHE A 36 5.98 -1.27 -8.85
CA PHE A 36 7.23 -1.20 -8.07
C PHE A 36 8.36 -2.07 -8.65
N ALA A 37 8.05 -2.99 -9.56
CA ALA A 37 9.00 -4.00 -10.05
C ALA A 37 10.24 -3.38 -10.73
N ASP A 38 10.06 -2.27 -11.42
CA ASP A 38 11.12 -1.59 -12.17
C ASP A 38 11.82 -0.49 -11.37
N ASN A 39 11.52 -0.35 -10.06
CA ASN A 39 12.14 0.67 -9.24
C ASN A 39 13.61 0.33 -8.96
N PRO A 40 14.58 1.13 -9.46
CA PRO A 40 16.01 0.82 -9.37
C PRO A 40 16.58 0.93 -7.96
N PHE A 41 15.86 1.58 -7.05
CA PHE A 41 16.29 1.77 -5.67
C PHE A 41 15.83 0.63 -4.75
N LEU A 42 14.75 -0.08 -5.10
CA LEU A 42 14.16 -1.10 -4.23
C LEU A 42 15.14 -2.24 -3.87
N PRO A 43 15.86 -2.88 -4.81
CA PRO A 43 16.85 -3.89 -4.47
C PRO A 43 18.05 -3.34 -3.69
N LYS A 44 18.40 -2.06 -3.91
CA LYS A 44 19.50 -1.40 -3.21
C LYS A 44 19.12 -1.07 -1.76
N PHE A 45 17.88 -0.69 -1.54
CA PHE A 45 17.34 -0.39 -0.22
C PHE A 45 17.41 -1.60 0.72
N TYR A 46 16.99 -2.78 0.27
CA TYR A 46 17.07 -3.99 1.10
C TYR A 46 18.51 -4.38 1.46
N LYS A 47 19.49 -4.01 0.64
CA LYS A 47 20.92 -4.22 0.93
C LYS A 47 21.53 -3.16 1.85
N ASN A 48 21.05 -1.92 1.77
CA ASN A 48 21.55 -0.79 2.56
C ASN A 48 20.45 0.25 2.73
N GLN A 49 19.65 0.08 3.78
CA GLN A 49 18.49 0.92 4.05
C GLN A 49 18.91 2.37 4.34
N GLU A 50 19.93 2.58 5.16
CA GLU A 50 20.41 3.92 5.54
C GLU A 50 20.73 4.81 4.32
N ARG A 51 21.41 4.24 3.33
CA ARG A 51 21.83 4.97 2.13
C ARG A 51 20.70 5.20 1.13
N TYR A 52 19.78 4.24 1.00
CA TYR A 52 18.82 4.22 -0.09
C TYR A 52 17.37 4.47 0.33
N ALA A 53 17.08 4.69 1.61
CA ALA A 53 15.73 4.96 2.09
C ALA A 53 15.16 6.24 1.44
N PHE A 54 15.84 7.35 1.56
CA PHE A 54 15.35 8.63 1.01
C PHE A 54 15.16 8.61 -0.51
N PRO A 55 16.14 8.17 -1.34
CA PRO A 55 15.93 8.03 -2.79
C PRO A 55 14.78 7.08 -3.15
N LEU A 56 14.62 5.97 -2.43
CA LEU A 56 13.53 5.03 -2.66
C LEU A 56 12.17 5.66 -2.38
N GLU A 57 12.00 6.27 -1.20
CA GLU A 57 10.73 6.87 -0.80
C GLU A 57 10.35 8.04 -1.73
N MET A 58 11.30 8.87 -2.14
CA MET A 58 11.06 9.94 -3.13
C MET A 58 10.66 9.39 -4.50
N SER A 59 11.26 8.30 -4.96
CA SER A 59 10.87 7.62 -6.19
C SER A 59 9.43 7.11 -6.08
N PHE A 60 9.09 6.39 -5.00
CA PHE A 60 7.73 5.92 -4.77
C PHE A 60 6.70 7.05 -4.65
N LEU A 61 7.07 8.18 -4.04
CA LEU A 61 6.19 9.34 -3.95
C LEU A 61 5.79 9.84 -5.35
N ALA A 62 6.80 9.98 -6.22
CA ALA A 62 6.59 10.45 -7.60
C ALA A 62 5.79 9.44 -8.43
N ASP A 63 6.15 8.15 -8.38
CA ASP A 63 5.51 7.10 -9.16
C ASP A 63 4.05 6.91 -8.77
N ARG A 64 3.77 6.80 -7.46
CA ARG A 64 2.40 6.68 -6.93
C ARG A 64 1.53 7.89 -7.28
N TYR A 65 2.07 9.10 -7.16
CA TYR A 65 1.35 10.30 -7.54
C TYR A 65 0.98 10.31 -9.02
N ASN A 66 1.95 10.07 -9.89
CA ASN A 66 1.75 10.09 -11.34
C ASN A 66 0.73 9.02 -11.76
N GLN A 67 0.84 7.81 -11.21
CA GLN A 67 -0.09 6.72 -11.50
C GLN A 67 -1.50 7.06 -11.01
N LEU A 68 -1.67 7.41 -9.73
CA LEU A 68 -3.00 7.70 -9.18
C LEU A 68 -3.64 8.91 -9.86
N LYS A 69 -2.88 9.97 -10.12
CA LYS A 69 -3.39 11.13 -10.86
C LYS A 69 -3.92 10.74 -12.23
N LYS A 70 -3.16 9.96 -12.99
CA LYS A 70 -3.56 9.48 -14.32
C LYS A 70 -4.79 8.60 -14.27
N GLU A 71 -4.76 7.60 -13.38
CA GLU A 71 -5.80 6.57 -13.32
C GLU A 71 -7.11 7.06 -12.71
N LEU A 72 -7.07 7.93 -11.69
CA LEU A 72 -8.27 8.43 -11.03
C LEU A 72 -8.92 9.61 -11.76
N THR A 73 -8.17 10.34 -12.60
CA THR A 73 -8.75 11.41 -13.44
C THR A 73 -9.60 10.83 -14.57
N ASN A 74 -9.26 9.65 -15.09
CA ASN A 74 -9.94 9.00 -16.20
C ASN A 74 -10.95 7.98 -15.69
N ARG A 75 -12.22 8.41 -15.54
CA ARG A 75 -13.30 7.47 -15.20
C ARG A 75 -13.58 6.53 -16.38
N ASP A 76 -13.51 5.25 -16.13
CA ASP A 76 -13.94 4.24 -17.10
C ASP A 76 -15.47 4.03 -16.95
N LEU A 77 -16.22 4.41 -17.99
CA LEU A 77 -17.69 4.35 -18.00
C LEU A 77 -18.24 2.91 -18.09
N PHE A 78 -17.39 1.94 -18.45
CA PHE A 78 -17.74 0.53 -18.55
C PHE A 78 -17.46 -0.27 -17.27
N LYS A 79 -16.91 0.41 -16.25
CA LYS A 79 -16.58 -0.19 -14.97
C LYS A 79 -17.51 0.31 -13.86
N THR A 80 -17.81 -0.58 -12.92
CA THR A 80 -18.75 -0.28 -11.82
C THR A 80 -18.16 0.69 -10.81
N PHE A 81 -16.89 0.50 -10.45
CA PHE A 81 -16.10 1.35 -9.55
C PHE A 81 -14.60 1.16 -9.82
N THR A 82 -13.76 1.91 -9.11
CA THR A 82 -12.31 1.76 -9.14
C THR A 82 -11.83 1.10 -7.85
N ILE A 83 -10.92 0.13 -7.96
CA ILE A 83 -10.28 -0.51 -6.80
C ILE A 83 -8.76 -0.49 -6.96
N SER A 84 -8.03 -0.18 -5.88
CA SER A 84 -6.58 -0.11 -5.87
C SER A 84 -6.00 -0.97 -4.75
N ASP A 85 -4.83 -1.60 -4.98
CA ASP A 85 -4.08 -2.33 -3.95
C ASP A 85 -3.08 -1.44 -3.18
N TYR A 86 -3.18 -0.13 -3.36
CA TYR A 86 -2.45 0.88 -2.62
C TYR A 86 -3.14 2.23 -2.69
N TYR A 87 -2.77 3.12 -1.77
CA TYR A 87 -3.13 4.52 -1.83
C TYR A 87 -1.92 5.42 -1.51
N PHE A 88 -2.01 6.71 -1.88
CA PHE A 88 -0.89 7.66 -1.76
C PHE A 88 -0.34 7.79 -0.32
N ILE A 89 -1.21 7.64 0.69
CA ILE A 89 -0.85 7.66 2.12
C ILE A 89 0.19 6.60 2.49
N LYS A 90 0.24 5.47 1.80
CA LYS A 90 1.30 4.46 1.96
C LYS A 90 2.69 5.09 1.91
N SER A 91 2.91 6.08 1.04
CA SER A 91 4.17 6.81 0.94
C SER A 91 4.58 7.45 2.26
N LEU A 92 3.64 8.10 2.96
CA LEU A 92 3.91 8.73 4.25
C LEU A 92 4.16 7.71 5.37
N ILE A 93 3.42 6.61 5.38
CA ILE A 93 3.55 5.54 6.37
C ILE A 93 4.91 4.85 6.27
N PHE A 94 5.34 4.51 5.06
CA PHE A 94 6.64 3.87 4.84
C PHE A 94 7.79 4.84 5.13
N ALA A 95 7.71 6.07 4.64
CA ALA A 95 8.72 7.10 4.91
C ALA A 95 8.93 7.35 6.42
N LYS A 96 7.86 7.34 7.22
CA LYS A 96 7.95 7.46 8.68
C LYS A 96 8.74 6.30 9.32
N SER A 97 8.71 5.14 8.69
CA SER A 97 9.37 3.92 9.22
C SER A 97 10.82 3.77 8.76
N THR A 98 11.21 4.46 7.66
CA THR A 98 12.47 4.26 6.96
C THR A 98 13.41 5.47 6.99
N LEU A 99 12.87 6.69 7.09
CA LEU A 99 13.64 7.94 7.02
C LEU A 99 14.06 8.44 8.42
N HIS A 100 15.18 9.16 8.46
CA HIS A 100 15.55 9.97 9.62
C HIS A 100 14.61 11.16 9.81
N ASP A 101 14.57 11.73 11.00
CA ASP A 101 13.58 12.74 11.37
C ASP A 101 13.60 14.00 10.49
N ASP A 102 14.77 14.47 10.09
CA ASP A 102 14.96 15.61 9.20
C ASP A 102 14.54 15.32 7.77
N GLU A 103 14.90 14.14 7.23
CA GLU A 103 14.47 13.65 5.93
C GLU A 103 12.95 13.44 5.90
N TYR A 104 12.40 12.82 6.96
CA TYR A 104 10.96 12.61 7.06
C TYR A 104 10.18 13.93 7.10
N LYS A 105 10.69 14.95 7.81
CA LYS A 105 10.08 16.27 7.85
C LYS A 105 9.98 16.87 6.44
N LEU A 106 11.10 16.88 5.70
CA LEU A 106 11.14 17.36 4.32
C LEU A 106 10.19 16.57 3.41
N TYR A 107 10.23 15.23 3.52
CA TYR A 107 9.36 14.34 2.75
C TYR A 107 7.87 14.62 3.01
N ARG A 108 7.48 14.80 4.27
CA ARG A 108 6.11 15.11 4.67
C ARG A 108 5.63 16.45 4.10
N ASP A 109 6.50 17.45 4.02
CA ASP A 109 6.16 18.74 3.43
C ASP A 109 5.85 18.59 1.93
N PHE A 110 6.65 17.85 1.17
CA PHE A 110 6.34 17.48 -0.22
C PHE A 110 5.06 16.67 -0.35
N PHE A 111 4.89 15.64 0.51
CA PHE A 111 3.69 14.83 0.53
C PHE A 111 2.43 15.70 0.70
N ASN A 112 2.42 16.62 1.65
CA ASN A 112 1.27 17.48 1.93
C ASN A 112 0.90 18.38 0.74
N ILE A 113 1.89 18.93 0.04
CA ILE A 113 1.66 19.74 -1.17
C ILE A 113 0.95 18.90 -2.26
N ILE A 114 1.37 17.67 -2.44
CA ILE A 114 0.89 16.78 -3.51
C ILE A 114 -0.46 16.15 -3.15
N TYR A 115 -0.62 15.70 -1.92
CA TYR A 115 -1.76 14.91 -1.45
C TYR A 115 -3.11 15.60 -1.63
N THR A 116 -3.14 16.91 -1.49
CA THR A 116 -4.38 17.72 -1.63
C THR A 116 -5.03 17.61 -3.01
N SER A 117 -4.25 17.25 -4.04
CA SER A 117 -4.71 17.16 -5.42
C SER A 117 -5.28 15.79 -5.81
N LEU A 118 -5.14 14.78 -4.94
CA LEU A 118 -5.60 13.42 -5.22
C LEU A 118 -7.01 13.16 -4.66
N PRO A 119 -7.89 12.48 -5.43
CA PRO A 119 -9.17 12.01 -4.94
C PRO A 119 -8.99 11.08 -3.73
N LYS A 120 -9.87 11.24 -2.73
CA LYS A 120 -9.89 10.39 -1.55
C LYS A 120 -10.73 9.14 -1.81
N PRO A 121 -10.37 7.98 -1.20
CA PRO A 121 -11.19 6.79 -1.30
C PRO A 121 -12.49 6.95 -0.50
N ASP A 122 -13.56 6.32 -0.98
CA ASP A 122 -14.81 6.22 -0.24
C ASP A 122 -14.67 5.26 0.96
N ILE A 123 -13.85 4.22 0.78
CA ILE A 123 -13.48 3.27 1.84
C ILE A 123 -12.04 2.80 1.67
N TYR A 124 -11.34 2.71 2.79
CA TYR A 124 -9.98 2.23 2.91
C TYR A 124 -9.99 0.95 3.74
N VAL A 125 -9.75 -0.18 3.10
CA VAL A 125 -9.77 -1.50 3.74
C VAL A 125 -8.34 -1.92 4.05
N TYR A 126 -8.02 -2.09 5.32
CA TYR A 126 -6.72 -2.56 5.77
C TYR A 126 -6.75 -4.05 6.11
N LEU A 127 -5.95 -4.84 5.39
CA LEU A 127 -5.77 -6.27 5.66
C LEU A 127 -4.75 -6.46 6.77
N HIS A 128 -5.23 -6.77 7.97
CA HIS A 128 -4.36 -7.08 9.09
C HIS A 128 -3.94 -8.54 9.06
N LYS A 129 -2.63 -8.79 9.22
CA LYS A 129 -2.03 -10.11 9.44
C LYS A 129 -0.90 -9.99 10.45
N ASP A 130 -0.69 -11.01 11.26
CA ASP A 130 0.43 -11.12 12.18
C ASP A 130 1.75 -11.21 11.41
N VAL A 131 2.83 -10.69 12.00
CA VAL A 131 4.14 -10.59 11.34
C VAL A 131 4.64 -11.96 10.86
N ASP A 132 4.44 -13.02 11.64
CA ASP A 132 4.86 -14.37 11.26
C ASP A 132 4.14 -14.87 10.00
N VAL A 133 2.84 -14.55 9.87
CA VAL A 133 2.04 -14.89 8.68
C VAL A 133 2.51 -14.08 7.47
N LEU A 134 2.82 -12.79 7.66
CA LEU A 134 3.39 -11.94 6.61
C LEU A 134 4.71 -12.49 6.09
N LEU A 135 5.62 -12.87 7.00
CA LEU A 135 6.91 -13.47 6.63
C LEU A 135 6.75 -14.80 5.88
N ALA A 136 5.83 -15.65 6.31
CA ALA A 136 5.53 -16.89 5.60
C ALA A 136 5.03 -16.62 4.17
N ASN A 137 4.16 -15.64 4.00
CA ASN A 137 3.65 -15.23 2.68
C ASN A 137 4.74 -14.62 1.79
N ILE A 138 5.65 -13.80 2.36
CA ILE A 138 6.79 -13.21 1.65
C ILE A 138 7.71 -14.32 1.14
N LYS A 139 8.05 -15.29 1.99
CA LYS A 139 8.87 -16.44 1.63
C LYS A 139 8.21 -17.28 0.54
N LYS A 140 6.89 -17.58 0.67
CA LYS A 140 6.11 -18.32 -0.35
C LYS A 140 6.11 -17.62 -1.71
N ARG A 141 6.02 -16.26 -1.70
CA ARG A 141 6.06 -15.44 -2.92
C ARG A 141 7.40 -15.48 -3.65
N GLY A 142 8.51 -15.61 -2.92
CA GLY A 142 9.83 -15.91 -3.48
C GLY A 142 10.51 -14.77 -4.22
N ARG A 143 10.24 -13.49 -3.90
CA ARG A 143 10.98 -12.36 -4.49
C ARG A 143 12.35 -12.25 -3.81
N ASP A 144 13.43 -12.33 -4.58
CA ASP A 144 14.80 -12.40 -4.07
C ASP A 144 15.14 -11.25 -3.10
N TYR A 145 14.79 -10.01 -3.45
CA TYR A 145 15.10 -8.83 -2.64
C TYR A 145 14.26 -8.69 -1.36
N GLU A 146 13.19 -9.51 -1.19
CA GLU A 146 12.34 -9.50 -0.01
C GLU A 146 12.70 -10.61 0.99
N GLN A 147 13.58 -11.56 0.63
CA GLN A 147 13.88 -12.72 1.47
C GLN A 147 14.63 -12.36 2.75
N GLU A 148 15.26 -11.18 2.79
CA GLU A 148 16.01 -10.66 3.94
C GLU A 148 15.21 -9.64 4.77
N ILE A 149 13.88 -9.55 4.56
CA ILE A 149 13.03 -8.65 5.35
C ILE A 149 12.97 -9.12 6.81
N GLU A 150 13.40 -8.24 7.72
CA GLU A 150 13.40 -8.50 9.14
C GLU A 150 11.99 -8.31 9.76
N PRO A 151 11.61 -9.13 10.77
CA PRO A 151 10.32 -9.01 11.47
C PRO A 151 10.08 -7.61 12.04
N GLU A 152 11.12 -6.99 12.58
CA GLU A 152 11.08 -5.65 13.18
C GLU A 152 10.68 -4.58 12.17
N TYR A 153 11.10 -4.72 10.92
CA TYR A 153 10.71 -3.80 9.85
C TYR A 153 9.21 -3.89 9.56
N LEU A 154 8.66 -5.10 9.45
CA LEU A 154 7.22 -5.31 9.26
C LEU A 154 6.42 -4.79 10.46
N GLN A 155 6.92 -5.00 11.68
CA GLN A 155 6.28 -4.49 12.89
C GLN A 155 6.25 -2.95 12.94
N LYS A 156 7.35 -2.28 12.54
CA LYS A 156 7.40 -0.81 12.44
C LYS A 156 6.36 -0.28 11.46
N ILE A 157 6.26 -0.88 10.28
CA ILE A 157 5.27 -0.49 9.26
C ILE A 157 3.85 -0.69 9.82
N GLN A 158 3.56 -1.82 10.45
CA GLN A 158 2.26 -2.11 11.04
C GLN A 158 1.87 -1.09 12.11
N ASN A 159 2.78 -0.76 13.00
CA ASN A 159 2.56 0.27 14.02
C ASN A 159 2.29 1.64 13.37
N ALA A 160 3.03 2.00 12.32
CA ALA A 160 2.83 3.26 11.60
C ALA A 160 1.45 3.34 10.91
N TYR A 161 0.92 2.21 10.38
CA TYR A 161 -0.47 2.13 9.89
C TYR A 161 -1.48 2.40 11.01
N PHE A 162 -1.33 1.73 12.15
CA PHE A 162 -2.27 1.93 13.27
C PHE A 162 -2.19 3.33 13.87
N ASP A 163 -1.01 3.94 13.93
CA ASP A 163 -0.86 5.32 14.38
C ASP A 163 -1.51 6.31 13.40
N PHE A 164 -1.42 6.03 12.10
CA PHE A 164 -2.13 6.79 11.07
C PHE A 164 -3.66 6.65 11.24
N PHE A 165 -4.18 5.45 11.44
CA PHE A 165 -5.63 5.22 11.60
C PHE A 165 -6.24 5.95 12.78
N LYS A 166 -5.50 6.14 13.89
CA LYS A 166 -5.95 6.91 15.05
C LYS A 166 -6.16 8.39 14.77
N GLN A 167 -5.51 8.92 13.71
CA GLN A 167 -5.48 10.34 13.40
C GLN A 167 -6.30 10.70 12.15
N GLU A 168 -6.63 9.70 11.32
CA GLU A 168 -7.34 9.92 10.06
C GLU A 168 -8.84 10.03 10.27
N ASN A 169 -9.44 11.09 9.73
CA ASN A 169 -10.87 11.38 9.83
C ASN A 169 -11.52 11.76 8.48
N ASN A 170 -10.76 11.73 7.39
CA ASN A 170 -11.24 12.22 6.10
C ASN A 170 -11.96 11.15 5.26
N PHE A 171 -11.82 9.87 5.60
CA PHE A 171 -12.47 8.74 4.93
C PHE A 171 -12.67 7.56 5.90
N SER A 172 -13.57 6.65 5.53
CA SER A 172 -13.86 5.47 6.34
C SER A 172 -12.74 4.44 6.24
N ILE A 173 -12.30 3.92 7.39
CA ILE A 173 -11.31 2.86 7.49
C ILE A 173 -11.99 1.60 8.02
N LEU A 174 -11.82 0.48 7.30
CA LEU A 174 -12.24 -0.86 7.71
C LEU A 174 -10.99 -1.72 7.93
N ILE A 175 -10.79 -2.18 9.15
CA ILE A 175 -9.69 -3.11 9.47
C ILE A 175 -10.25 -4.52 9.47
N LEU A 176 -9.72 -5.37 8.60
CA LEU A 176 -10.08 -6.79 8.49
C LEU A 176 -8.93 -7.64 9.03
N ASP A 177 -9.21 -8.42 10.07
CA ASP A 177 -8.30 -9.48 10.52
C ASP A 177 -8.38 -10.64 9.54
N THR A 178 -7.31 -10.86 8.79
CA THR A 178 -7.21 -11.88 7.76
C THR A 178 -6.24 -13.03 8.13
N ASN A 179 -5.88 -13.18 9.41
CA ASN A 179 -4.98 -14.23 9.87
C ASN A 179 -5.48 -15.64 9.54
N LYS A 180 -6.80 -15.86 9.65
CA LYS A 180 -7.45 -17.15 9.41
C LYS A 180 -8.18 -17.23 8.06
N ILE A 181 -8.07 -16.19 7.24
CA ILE A 181 -8.73 -16.08 5.95
C ILE A 181 -7.74 -16.40 4.84
N ASN A 182 -8.09 -17.32 3.94
CA ASN A 182 -7.30 -17.72 2.79
C ASN A 182 -8.07 -17.52 1.48
N PHE A 183 -8.32 -16.29 1.13
CA PHE A 183 -9.00 -15.91 -0.12
C PHE A 183 -8.18 -16.25 -1.39
N VAL A 184 -6.99 -16.86 -1.27
CA VAL A 184 -6.20 -17.37 -2.41
C VAL A 184 -6.67 -18.75 -2.81
N GLU A 185 -6.96 -19.63 -1.83
CA GLU A 185 -7.30 -21.05 -2.05
C GLU A 185 -8.78 -21.38 -1.76
N SER A 186 -9.47 -20.51 -1.02
CA SER A 186 -10.88 -20.68 -0.65
C SER A 186 -11.75 -19.59 -1.27
N GLU A 187 -12.78 -20.00 -2.02
CA GLU A 187 -13.80 -19.08 -2.56
C GLU A 187 -14.79 -18.61 -1.48
N ALA A 188 -14.85 -19.32 -0.36
CA ALA A 188 -15.75 -18.99 0.74
C ALA A 188 -15.20 -17.91 1.68
N ASP A 189 -13.90 -17.66 1.62
CA ASP A 189 -13.22 -16.67 2.42
C ASP A 189 -13.14 -15.30 1.69
#